data_0ba5cc00208ca489d147e12dc6045170
#
_entry.id   0ba5cc00208ca489d147e12dc6045170
#
_cell.length_a   1.000
_cell.length_b   1.000
_cell.length_c   1.000
_cell.angle_alpha   90.00
_cell.angle_beta   90.00
_cell.angle_gamma   90.00
#
_symmetry.space_group_name_H-M   'P 1'
#
loop_
_entity.id
_entity.type
_entity.pdbx_description
1 polymer ?
#
loop_
_entity_poly.entity_id
_entity_poly.type
_entity_poly.pdbx_seq_one_letter_code
_entity_poly.pdbx_strand_id
1 'polypeptide(L)'
;MTSEWLKRPEGGSTLALSLRILSSTGRELAKQPLKTNRAGWQEVDFEFTSPTTDRQASLELVATGTGSVLVDFISLMRAGARDSGKLRPDLVAALQGLAPPFIRWPGGSYASIYKWKDGIGPAVSRKYNPNTIWGGYSDYYGFGTDEFLEL
;
A
#
# COMPACT_ATOMS: atom_id res chain seq x y z
N MET A 1 4.18 -4.37 8.38
CA MET A 1 4.66 -4.83 7.05
C MET A 1 4.57 -3.68 6.08
N THR A 2 5.56 -3.52 5.24
CA THR A 2 5.54 -2.57 4.14
C THR A 2 5.73 -3.33 2.84
N SER A 3 5.04 -2.94 1.79
CA SER A 3 5.37 -3.36 0.44
C SER A 3 5.55 -2.13 -0.43
N GLU A 4 6.51 -2.17 -1.33
CA GLU A 4 6.86 -1.08 -2.21
C GLU A 4 7.24 -1.63 -3.58
N TRP A 5 6.86 -0.90 -4.62
CA TRP A 5 7.30 -1.20 -5.96
C TRP A 5 8.42 -0.25 -6.35
N LEU A 6 9.58 -0.82 -6.64
CA LEU A 6 10.79 -0.08 -6.98
C LEU A 6 11.26 -0.45 -8.38
N LYS A 7 11.66 0.54 -9.14
CA LYS A 7 12.30 0.36 -10.45
C LYS A 7 13.52 1.27 -10.56
N ARG A 8 14.66 0.69 -10.94
CA ARG A 8 15.83 1.47 -11.34
C ARG A 8 15.76 1.74 -12.84
N PRO A 9 15.87 2.99 -13.30
CA PRO A 9 16.09 3.29 -14.72
C PRO A 9 17.36 2.63 -15.22
N GLU A 10 17.39 2.30 -16.51
CA GLU A 10 18.59 1.79 -17.19
C GLU A 10 19.69 2.86 -17.16
N GLY A 11 20.91 2.48 -16.74
CA GLY A 11 22.07 3.37 -16.68
C GLY A 11 22.64 3.55 -15.26
N GLY A 12 23.50 2.64 -14.84
CA GLY A 12 24.56 2.82 -13.85
C GLY A 12 24.21 3.50 -12.50
N SER A 13 23.06 3.25 -11.93
CA SER A 13 22.73 3.79 -10.60
C SER A 13 23.48 3.07 -9.49
N THR A 14 24.24 3.81 -8.68
CA THR A 14 24.93 3.33 -7.48
C THR A 14 24.15 3.60 -6.19
N LEU A 15 22.87 3.96 -6.30
CA LEU A 15 22.02 4.23 -5.14
C LEU A 15 21.91 3.02 -4.23
N ALA A 16 22.25 3.19 -2.97
CA ALA A 16 21.86 2.31 -1.88
C ALA A 16 20.54 2.82 -1.31
N LEU A 17 19.54 1.95 -1.27
CA LEU A 17 18.20 2.26 -0.75
C LEU A 17 18.00 1.55 0.58
N SER A 18 17.33 2.22 1.50
CA SER A 18 16.86 1.62 2.74
C SER A 18 15.56 2.26 3.19
N LEU A 19 14.69 1.44 3.79
CA LEU A 19 13.57 1.93 4.57
C LEU A 19 13.99 2.06 6.02
N ARG A 20 13.52 3.10 6.68
CA ARG A 20 13.64 3.25 8.13
C ARG A 20 12.36 3.81 8.74
N ILE A 21 12.13 3.45 9.98
CA ILE A 21 11.04 3.97 10.79
C ILE A 21 11.67 4.73 11.94
N LEU A 22 11.27 5.99 12.05
CA LEU A 22 11.71 6.86 13.13
C LEU A 22 10.56 7.13 14.09
N SER A 23 10.88 7.21 15.38
CA SER A 23 9.95 7.73 16.37
C SER A 23 9.73 9.23 16.20
N SER A 24 8.71 9.77 16.86
CA SER A 24 8.46 11.22 16.97
C SER A 24 9.65 12.02 17.52
N THR A 25 10.57 11.37 18.23
CA THR A 25 11.81 11.96 18.75
C THR A 25 13.02 11.76 17.83
N GLY A 26 12.83 11.19 16.63
CA GLY A 26 13.90 10.94 15.67
C GLY A 26 14.73 9.68 15.93
N ARG A 27 14.37 8.85 16.94
CA ARG A 27 15.06 7.58 17.19
C ARG A 27 14.68 6.55 16.15
N GLU A 28 15.67 5.85 15.57
CA GLU A 28 15.43 4.75 14.65
C GLU A 28 14.81 3.57 15.39
N LEU A 29 13.60 3.17 14.95
CA LEU A 29 12.85 2.03 15.50
C LEU A 29 13.09 0.76 14.66
N ALA A 30 13.27 0.92 13.35
CA ALA A 30 13.59 -0.16 12.43
C ALA A 30 14.30 0.39 11.19
N LYS A 31 15.16 -0.43 10.58
CA LYS A 31 15.82 -0.13 9.32
C LYS A 31 16.00 -1.40 8.50
N GLN A 32 15.72 -1.31 7.19
CA GLN A 32 15.87 -2.40 6.25
C GLN A 32 16.53 -1.91 4.95
N PRO A 33 17.69 -2.46 4.57
CA PRO A 33 18.25 -2.24 3.23
C PRO A 33 17.35 -2.86 2.17
N LEU A 34 17.09 -2.12 1.09
CA LEU A 34 16.30 -2.58 -0.04
C LEU A 34 17.22 -3.07 -1.16
N LYS A 35 17.05 -4.33 -1.54
CA LYS A 35 17.81 -4.92 -2.64
C LYS A 35 17.02 -4.72 -3.94
N THR A 36 17.51 -3.85 -4.81
CA THR A 36 16.93 -3.57 -6.12
C THR A 36 17.95 -3.97 -7.20
N ASN A 37 18.11 -5.25 -7.43
CA ASN A 37 19.17 -5.82 -8.29
C ASN A 37 18.63 -6.36 -9.63
N ARG A 38 17.35 -6.23 -9.91
CA ARG A 38 16.74 -6.69 -11.17
C ARG A 38 16.32 -5.51 -12.03
N ALA A 39 16.30 -5.73 -13.35
CA ALA A 39 15.63 -4.80 -14.26
C ALA A 39 14.11 -4.84 -14.11
N GLY A 40 13.46 -3.70 -14.29
CA GLY A 40 12.01 -3.58 -14.20
C GLY A 40 11.51 -3.27 -12.78
N TRP A 41 10.19 -3.30 -12.61
CA TRP A 41 9.54 -3.11 -11.33
C TRP A 41 9.74 -4.32 -10.43
N GLN A 42 10.03 -4.07 -9.18
CA GLN A 42 10.21 -5.09 -8.15
C GLN A 42 9.36 -4.72 -6.95
N GLU A 43 8.62 -5.70 -6.45
CA GLU A 43 7.99 -5.58 -5.13
C GLU A 43 9.03 -5.90 -4.05
N VAL A 44 9.11 -5.05 -3.05
CA VAL A 44 10.00 -5.21 -1.90
C VAL A 44 9.17 -5.16 -0.64
N ASP A 45 9.11 -6.29 0.05
CA ASP A 45 8.41 -6.42 1.32
C ASP A 45 9.39 -6.48 2.48
N PHE A 46 9.03 -5.88 3.60
CA PHE A 46 9.68 -6.19 4.85
C PHE A 46 8.69 -6.13 6.02
N GLU A 47 9.01 -6.88 7.05
CA GLU A 47 8.26 -6.91 8.28
C GLU A 47 9.15 -6.44 9.44
N PHE A 48 8.57 -5.67 10.36
CA PHE A 48 9.26 -5.23 11.55
C PHE A 48 8.30 -5.24 12.75
N THR A 49 8.89 -5.37 13.93
CA THR A 49 8.16 -5.20 15.19
C THR A 49 8.63 -3.92 15.85
N SER A 50 7.70 -2.99 16.07
CA SER A 50 8.04 -1.77 16.79
C SER A 50 8.26 -2.07 18.28
N PRO A 51 9.36 -1.61 18.89
CA PRO A 51 9.61 -1.80 20.31
C PRO A 51 8.72 -0.91 21.20
N THR A 52 8.01 0.04 20.61
CA THR A 52 7.14 0.99 21.32
C THR A 52 5.98 1.43 20.46
N THR A 53 4.91 1.91 21.08
CA THR A 53 3.81 2.57 20.39
C THR A 53 4.14 4.05 20.22
N ASP A 54 4.17 4.51 18.98
CA ASP A 54 4.35 5.93 18.65
C ASP A 54 3.37 6.32 17.55
N ARG A 55 2.48 7.26 17.87
CA ARG A 55 1.43 7.73 16.94
C ARG A 55 1.93 8.75 15.91
N GLN A 56 3.13 9.25 16.09
CA GLN A 56 3.78 10.25 15.24
C GLN A 56 5.07 9.71 14.61
N ALA A 57 5.23 8.38 14.58
CA ALA A 57 6.32 7.74 13.87
C ALA A 57 6.26 8.06 12.38
N SER A 58 7.42 8.20 11.75
CA SER A 58 7.56 8.42 10.30
C SER A 58 8.19 7.21 9.62
N LEU A 59 7.72 6.91 8.41
CA LEU A 59 8.35 5.98 7.48
C LEU A 59 9.17 6.80 6.49
N GLU A 60 10.44 6.45 6.33
CA GLU A 60 11.35 7.14 5.42
C GLU A 60 11.99 6.16 4.43
N LEU A 61 11.95 6.50 3.16
CA LEU A 61 12.77 5.89 2.12
C LEU A 61 14.04 6.72 1.96
N VAL A 62 15.17 6.13 2.28
CA VAL A 62 16.48 6.79 2.23
C VAL A 62 17.26 6.28 1.04
N ALA A 63 17.72 7.20 0.19
CA ALA A 63 18.59 6.93 -0.94
C ALA A 63 19.96 7.57 -0.72
N THR A 64 21.03 6.80 -0.85
CA THR A 64 22.42 7.27 -0.70
C THR A 64 23.23 6.90 -1.92
N GLY A 65 23.98 7.85 -2.49
CA GLY A 65 24.76 7.66 -3.71
C GLY A 65 24.24 8.47 -4.88
N THR A 66 24.57 8.06 -6.10
CA THR A 66 24.23 8.78 -7.34
C THR A 66 23.29 7.95 -8.20
N GLY A 67 22.26 8.57 -8.75
CA GLY A 67 21.31 7.93 -9.66
C GLY A 67 19.88 8.32 -9.38
N SER A 68 18.94 7.55 -9.93
CA SER A 68 17.51 7.72 -9.74
C SER A 68 16.84 6.38 -9.44
N VAL A 69 15.70 6.44 -8.81
CA VAL A 69 14.80 5.31 -8.57
C VAL A 69 13.37 5.78 -8.74
N LEU A 70 12.54 4.96 -9.35
CA LEU A 70 11.10 5.16 -9.39
C LEU A 70 10.49 4.33 -8.25
N VAL A 71 9.57 4.94 -7.55
CA VAL A 71 8.89 4.32 -6.40
C VAL A 71 7.39 4.44 -6.64
N ASP A 72 6.66 3.36 -6.41
CA ASP A 72 5.21 3.33 -6.54
C ASP A 72 4.61 2.37 -5.50
N PHE A 73 3.33 2.51 -5.22
CA PHE A 73 2.57 1.64 -4.33
C PHE A 73 3.20 1.39 -2.95
N ILE A 74 3.61 2.46 -2.27
CA ILE A 74 4.09 2.36 -0.88
C ILE A 74 2.91 2.00 0.02
N SER A 75 3.05 0.91 0.77
CA SER A 75 2.03 0.41 1.68
C SER A 75 2.62 0.06 3.04
N LEU A 76 1.98 0.50 4.11
CA LEU A 76 2.31 0.13 5.48
C LEU A 76 1.05 -0.38 6.18
N MET A 77 1.05 -1.64 6.57
CA MET A 77 -0.10 -2.26 7.22
C MET A 77 0.31 -3.19 8.35
N ARG A 78 -0.64 -3.56 9.19
CA ARG A 78 -0.43 -4.56 10.25
C ARG A 78 -0.13 -5.91 9.63
N ALA A 79 0.77 -6.69 10.26
CA ALA A 79 1.19 -8.01 9.76
C ALA A 79 -0.01 -8.93 9.44
N GLY A 80 -1.00 -9.01 10.32
CA GLY A 80 -2.20 -9.84 10.10
C GLY A 80 -3.10 -9.40 8.93
N ALA A 81 -2.92 -8.20 8.38
CA ALA A 81 -3.70 -7.77 7.22
C ALA A 81 -3.29 -8.51 5.93
N ARG A 82 -2.08 -9.05 5.85
CA ARG A 82 -1.64 -9.84 4.69
C ARG A 82 -2.45 -11.12 4.55
N ASP A 83 -2.63 -11.81 5.66
CA ASP A 83 -3.33 -13.10 5.70
C ASP A 83 -4.85 -12.96 5.50
N SER A 84 -5.35 -11.73 5.64
CA SER A 84 -6.75 -11.35 5.44
C SER A 84 -6.98 -10.60 4.12
N GLY A 85 -6.24 -10.92 3.05
CA GLY A 85 -6.42 -10.27 1.74
C GLY A 85 -6.14 -8.76 1.75
N LYS A 86 -5.20 -8.30 2.61
CA LYS A 86 -4.90 -6.87 2.89
C LYS A 86 -6.00 -6.13 3.65
N LEU A 87 -6.99 -6.85 4.17
CA LEU A 87 -8.04 -6.30 5.01
C LEU A 87 -7.57 -6.17 6.46
N ARG A 88 -8.17 -5.27 7.21
CA ARG A 88 -7.93 -5.15 8.65
C ARG A 88 -8.64 -6.29 9.39
N PRO A 89 -7.93 -7.20 10.06
CA PRO A 89 -8.56 -8.38 10.70
C PRO A 89 -9.60 -8.01 11.75
N ASP A 90 -9.37 -6.91 12.49
CA ASP A 90 -10.31 -6.41 13.50
C ASP A 90 -11.63 -5.92 12.89
N LEU A 91 -11.59 -5.30 11.70
CA LEU A 91 -12.79 -4.88 10.98
C LEU A 91 -13.52 -6.05 10.34
N VAL A 92 -12.78 -7.01 9.79
CA VAL A 92 -13.38 -8.25 9.25
C VAL A 92 -14.10 -9.01 10.36
N ALA A 93 -13.46 -9.19 11.53
CA ALA A 93 -14.09 -9.84 12.68
C ALA A 93 -15.35 -9.10 13.16
N ALA A 94 -15.31 -7.77 13.19
CA ALA A 94 -16.49 -6.98 13.56
C ALA A 94 -17.65 -7.15 12.56
N LEU A 95 -17.34 -7.16 11.26
CA LEU A 95 -18.33 -7.37 10.21
C LEU A 95 -18.93 -8.79 10.27
N GLN A 96 -18.08 -9.79 10.48
CA GLN A 96 -18.54 -11.18 10.70
C GLN A 96 -19.44 -11.29 11.93
N GLY A 97 -19.11 -10.55 13.01
CA GLY A 97 -19.94 -10.51 14.22
C GLY A 97 -21.33 -9.87 14.01
N LEU A 98 -21.44 -8.95 13.05
CA LEU A 98 -22.73 -8.38 12.63
C LEU A 98 -23.57 -9.37 11.82
N ALA A 99 -22.91 -10.35 11.17
CA ALA A 99 -23.53 -11.34 10.29
C ALA A 99 -24.59 -10.74 9.33
N PRO A 100 -24.26 -9.70 8.56
CA PRO A 100 -25.24 -9.06 7.68
C PRO A 100 -25.70 -10.07 6.60
N PRO A 101 -27.00 -10.09 6.26
CA PRO A 101 -27.50 -11.02 5.24
C PRO A 101 -27.03 -10.67 3.83
N PHE A 102 -26.56 -9.45 3.61
CA PHE A 102 -25.96 -9.00 2.36
C PHE A 102 -25.10 -7.76 2.60
N ILE A 103 -24.16 -7.52 1.67
CA ILE A 103 -23.36 -6.29 1.59
C ILE A 103 -23.61 -5.66 0.22
N ARG A 104 -23.88 -4.34 0.21
CA ARG A 104 -24.03 -3.56 -1.01
C ARG A 104 -22.80 -2.67 -1.20
N TRP A 105 -22.11 -2.83 -2.33
CA TRP A 105 -20.94 -2.04 -2.68
C TRP A 105 -21.08 -1.45 -4.09
N PRO A 106 -20.31 -0.41 -4.46
CA PRO A 106 -19.45 0.41 -3.62
C PRO A 106 -20.25 1.33 -2.68
N GLY A 107 -21.55 1.37 -2.83
CA GLY A 107 -22.50 2.12 -2.00
C GLY A 107 -22.57 3.62 -2.30
N GLY A 108 -23.68 4.25 -1.84
CA GLY A 108 -23.92 5.68 -1.97
C GLY A 108 -23.86 6.19 -3.41
N SER A 109 -23.57 7.47 -3.57
CA SER A 109 -23.45 8.14 -4.86
C SER A 109 -22.22 7.64 -5.66
N TYR A 110 -21.25 7.05 -4.99
CA TYR A 110 -20.06 6.49 -5.63
C TYR A 110 -20.42 5.38 -6.63
N ALA A 111 -21.52 4.67 -6.41
CA ALA A 111 -22.02 3.64 -7.32
C ALA A 111 -22.28 4.18 -8.74
N SER A 112 -22.59 5.49 -8.89
CA SER A 112 -22.85 6.11 -10.19
C SER A 112 -21.62 6.32 -11.06
N ILE A 113 -20.43 6.35 -10.45
CA ILE A 113 -19.17 6.58 -11.15
C ILE A 113 -18.20 5.41 -11.07
N TYR A 114 -18.49 4.42 -10.23
CA TYR A 114 -17.62 3.27 -10.01
C TYR A 114 -17.57 2.36 -11.24
N LYS A 115 -16.40 2.26 -11.82
CA LYS A 115 -16.14 1.40 -12.98
C LYS A 115 -15.64 0.04 -12.50
N TRP A 116 -16.55 -0.83 -12.15
CA TRP A 116 -16.25 -2.11 -11.51
C TRP A 116 -15.21 -2.97 -12.25
N LYS A 117 -15.14 -2.90 -13.58
CA LYS A 117 -14.12 -3.61 -14.39
C LYS A 117 -12.70 -3.07 -14.16
N ASP A 118 -12.57 -1.79 -13.86
CA ASP A 118 -11.27 -1.18 -13.56
C ASP A 118 -10.79 -1.53 -12.15
N GLY A 119 -11.66 -2.07 -11.30
CA GLY A 119 -11.36 -2.58 -9.96
C GLY A 119 -11.01 -4.08 -9.90
N ILE A 120 -10.85 -4.74 -11.04
CA ILE A 120 -10.50 -6.16 -11.15
C ILE A 120 -9.00 -6.32 -11.43
N GLY A 121 -8.41 -7.42 -10.95
CA GLY A 121 -7.00 -7.78 -11.14
C GLY A 121 -6.07 -7.09 -10.15
N PRO A 122 -4.76 -7.25 -10.32
CA PRO A 122 -3.77 -6.69 -9.40
C PRO A 122 -3.90 -5.18 -9.24
N ALA A 123 -3.98 -4.68 -8.01
CA ALA A 123 -4.18 -3.26 -7.73
C ALA A 123 -3.15 -2.35 -8.41
N VAL A 124 -1.90 -2.83 -8.54
CA VAL A 124 -0.81 -2.12 -9.23
C VAL A 124 -1.04 -1.91 -10.73
N SER A 125 -1.95 -2.69 -11.34
CA SER A 125 -2.27 -2.62 -12.77
C SER A 125 -3.59 -1.89 -13.04
N ARG A 126 -4.31 -1.47 -12.00
CA ARG A 126 -5.61 -0.82 -12.12
C ARG A 126 -5.47 0.61 -12.63
N LYS A 127 -6.48 1.06 -13.36
CA LYS A 127 -6.50 2.42 -13.92
C LYS A 127 -6.89 3.44 -12.86
N TYR A 128 -6.26 4.62 -12.95
CA TYR A 128 -6.72 5.79 -12.23
C TYR A 128 -7.92 6.39 -12.95
N ASN A 129 -8.99 6.64 -12.22
CA ASN A 129 -10.19 7.30 -12.74
C ASN A 129 -10.46 8.59 -11.94
N PRO A 130 -10.73 9.72 -12.64
CA PRO A 130 -11.05 10.95 -11.92
C PRO A 130 -12.37 10.79 -11.16
N ASN A 131 -12.38 11.20 -9.89
CA ASN A 131 -13.59 11.27 -9.10
C ASN A 131 -14.36 12.55 -9.50
N THR A 132 -15.50 12.39 -10.17
CA THR A 132 -16.29 13.51 -10.69
C THR A 132 -17.39 13.97 -9.71
N ILE A 133 -17.60 13.24 -8.61
CA ILE A 133 -18.63 13.61 -7.60
C ILE A 133 -18.02 14.49 -6.52
N TRP A 134 -16.90 14.07 -5.94
CA TRP A 134 -16.25 14.80 -4.85
C TRP A 134 -15.04 15.62 -5.29
N GLY A 135 -14.69 15.57 -6.57
CA GLY A 135 -13.70 16.43 -7.22
C GLY A 135 -12.28 16.44 -6.63
N GLY A 136 -11.29 16.70 -7.48
CA GLY A 136 -9.95 17.01 -7.05
C GLY A 136 -9.02 15.83 -6.76
N TYR A 137 -9.46 14.57 -6.83
CA TYR A 137 -8.60 13.41 -6.73
C TYR A 137 -8.96 12.32 -7.73
N SER A 138 -8.09 11.36 -7.90
CA SER A 138 -8.30 10.18 -8.75
C SER A 138 -8.45 8.94 -7.88
N ASP A 139 -9.42 8.10 -8.22
CA ASP A 139 -9.61 6.78 -7.63
C ASP A 139 -8.64 5.80 -8.31
N TYR A 140 -7.83 5.13 -7.54
CA TYR A 140 -6.86 4.12 -8.00
C TYR A 140 -7.33 2.68 -7.72
N TYR A 141 -8.54 2.53 -7.19
CA TYR A 141 -9.15 1.24 -6.86
C TYR A 141 -8.26 0.31 -6.02
N GLY A 142 -7.54 0.86 -5.06
CA GLY A 142 -6.72 0.07 -4.14
C GLY A 142 -7.52 -0.95 -3.33
N PHE A 143 -8.82 -0.65 -3.11
CA PHE A 143 -9.86 -1.57 -2.68
C PHE A 143 -10.92 -1.58 -3.79
N GLY A 144 -10.88 -2.59 -4.63
CA GLY A 144 -11.71 -2.69 -5.83
C GLY A 144 -12.70 -3.86 -5.77
N THR A 145 -13.13 -4.29 -6.95
CA THR A 145 -14.15 -5.33 -7.08
C THR A 145 -13.70 -6.65 -6.47
N ASP A 146 -12.45 -7.05 -6.68
CA ASP A 146 -11.93 -8.32 -6.16
C ASP A 146 -11.91 -8.30 -4.63
N GLU A 147 -11.44 -7.22 -4.00
CA GLU A 147 -11.39 -7.09 -2.55
C GLU A 147 -12.79 -7.04 -1.92
N PHE A 148 -13.79 -6.47 -2.63
CA PHE A 148 -15.18 -6.52 -2.17
C PHE A 148 -15.78 -7.92 -2.24
N LEU A 149 -15.33 -8.76 -3.19
CA LEU A 149 -15.80 -10.15 -3.31
C LEU A 149 -15.10 -11.09 -2.33
N GLU A 150 -13.91 -10.73 -1.86
CA GLU A 150 -13.16 -11.47 -0.83
C GLU A 150 -13.64 -11.15 0.59
N LEU A 151 -14.29 -9.99 0.80
CA LEU A 151 -14.81 -9.55 2.09
C LEU A 151 -16.02 -10.37 2.55
#